data_523ebebd256f866ce142deb1c4018641
#
_entry.id   523ebebd256f866ce142deb1c4018641
#
_cell.length_a   1.000
_cell.length_b   1.000
_cell.length_c   1.000
_cell.angle_alpha   90.00
_cell.angle_beta   90.00
_cell.angle_gamma   90.00
#
_symmetry.space_group_name_H-M   'P 1'
#
loop_
_entity.id
_entity.type
_entity.pdbx_description
1 polymer ?
#
loop_
_entity_poly.entity_id
_entity_poly.type
_entity_poly.pdbx_seq_one_letter_code
_entity_poly.pdbx_strand_id
1 'polypeptide(L)'
;GEESGSVGVMDVHSGDIISMVSTPGFDPNSFNLGIDHNEWKELLGDPRKPLINKPLRGQYPPGSTFKMIVALAALEAGVITEDFQTFCTGKVKLGNHTFHCWKKQGHGLQNLVSAIEHSCDVYFYEIARKTGINRIAAMAERFGLGEPTGIGVGGERSGLVPTKEWKLATIGEPWQGGETLNVGIGQGHLLTTPLQLAMMTAQLANGGKRVRPRLMYSPATEETADAESGDQPAADIEENKSLGLSEHALSLVLEGMRRVTNSTTGTAFRARIKDPTKAMAGKSGTAQVRRISKYERDTRVLKNKERLWKERDHALFVAFAPVEAPRYAIAVVVEHGGGGSSVAAPIARDVLTATQNRDPARTPPTGTVAVRRKEKEEG
;
A
#
# COMPACT_ATOMS: atom_id res chain seq x y z
N GLY A 1 -10.84 20.00 -6.50
CA GLY A 1 -9.52 20.39 -6.04
C GLY A 1 -8.51 20.36 -7.17
N GLU A 2 -7.40 21.04 -7.01
CA GLU A 2 -6.35 21.15 -8.03
C GLU A 2 -5.46 19.90 -8.11
N GLU A 3 -5.60 18.97 -7.16
CA GLU A 3 -4.75 17.79 -7.04
C GLU A 3 -5.27 16.62 -7.87
N SER A 4 -4.34 15.77 -8.30
CA SER A 4 -4.61 14.52 -9.00
C SER A 4 -4.35 13.34 -8.08
N GLY A 5 -5.30 12.39 -8.00
CA GLY A 5 -5.09 11.26 -7.09
C GLY A 5 -6.27 10.31 -6.98
N SER A 6 -6.18 9.46 -5.99
CA SER A 6 -7.13 8.39 -5.74
C SER A 6 -7.25 8.09 -4.24
N VAL A 7 -8.45 7.77 -3.81
CA VAL A 7 -8.76 7.25 -2.47
C VAL A 7 -9.64 6.01 -2.65
N GLY A 8 -9.27 4.91 -1.98
CA GLY A 8 -10.09 3.71 -1.88
C GLY A 8 -10.25 3.30 -0.42
N VAL A 9 -11.48 3.12 0.04
CA VAL A 9 -11.82 2.60 1.37
C VAL A 9 -12.63 1.33 1.21
N MET A 10 -12.25 0.29 1.95
CA MET A 10 -12.96 -1.00 1.95
C MET A 10 -13.11 -1.56 3.35
N ASP A 11 -14.14 -2.36 3.55
CA ASP A 11 -14.31 -3.20 4.72
C ASP A 11 -13.26 -4.33 4.71
N VAL A 12 -12.55 -4.50 5.83
CA VAL A 12 -11.45 -5.47 5.91
C VAL A 12 -11.92 -6.92 5.97
N HIS A 13 -13.18 -7.16 6.30
CA HIS A 13 -13.74 -8.50 6.46
C HIS A 13 -14.51 -8.97 5.23
N SER A 14 -15.38 -8.11 4.69
CA SER A 14 -16.22 -8.44 3.55
C SER A 14 -15.62 -8.10 2.19
N GLY A 15 -14.64 -7.19 2.14
CA GLY A 15 -14.13 -6.67 0.88
C GLY A 15 -15.01 -5.59 0.23
N ASP A 16 -16.13 -5.22 0.85
CA ASP A 16 -17.04 -4.21 0.30
C ASP A 16 -16.33 -2.86 0.15
N ILE A 17 -16.42 -2.28 -1.02
CA ILE A 17 -15.88 -0.94 -1.30
C ILE A 17 -16.82 0.09 -0.70
N ILE A 18 -16.37 0.76 0.35
CA ILE A 18 -17.11 1.83 1.03
C ILE A 18 -17.03 3.14 0.23
N SER A 19 -15.87 3.41 -0.34
CA SER A 19 -15.64 4.60 -1.17
C SER A 19 -14.50 4.36 -2.14
N MET A 20 -14.68 4.81 -3.37
CA MET A 20 -13.64 4.78 -4.40
C MET A 20 -13.69 6.08 -5.20
N VAL A 21 -12.64 6.88 -5.10
CA VAL A 21 -12.56 8.23 -5.67
C VAL A 21 -11.37 8.36 -6.59
N SER A 22 -11.60 8.94 -7.77
CA SER A 22 -10.58 9.38 -8.71
C SER A 22 -10.71 10.89 -8.93
N THR A 23 -9.62 11.65 -8.81
CA THR A 23 -9.62 13.11 -9.00
C THR A 23 -8.48 13.53 -9.95
N PRO A 24 -8.65 14.57 -10.79
CA PRO A 24 -9.94 15.18 -11.10
C PRO A 24 -10.88 14.20 -11.78
N GLY A 25 -12.19 14.44 -11.65
CA GLY A 25 -13.23 13.73 -12.37
C GLY A 25 -13.69 14.53 -13.59
N PHE A 26 -14.75 14.05 -14.22
CA PHE A 26 -15.47 14.69 -15.30
C PHE A 26 -16.98 14.58 -15.06
N ASP A 27 -17.79 15.39 -15.73
CA ASP A 27 -19.24 15.23 -15.68
C ASP A 27 -19.68 14.12 -16.66
N PRO A 28 -20.18 12.98 -16.16
CA PRO A 28 -20.66 11.91 -17.04
C PRO A 28 -21.87 12.31 -17.88
N ASN A 29 -22.64 13.34 -17.46
CA ASN A 29 -23.80 13.80 -18.19
C ASN A 29 -23.42 14.47 -19.53
N SER A 30 -22.22 15.03 -19.64
CA SER A 30 -21.71 15.58 -20.92
C SER A 30 -21.70 14.54 -22.04
N PHE A 31 -21.73 13.24 -21.71
CA PHE A 31 -21.73 12.16 -22.73
C PHE A 31 -23.11 11.71 -23.17
N ASN A 32 -24.18 12.07 -22.46
CA ASN A 32 -25.53 11.57 -22.71
C ASN A 32 -26.09 12.03 -24.08
N LEU A 33 -25.79 13.26 -24.50
CA LEU A 33 -26.25 13.85 -25.76
C LEU A 33 -25.12 14.07 -26.76
N GLY A 34 -23.96 13.53 -26.49
CA GLY A 34 -22.72 13.81 -27.20
C GLY A 34 -21.94 14.94 -26.52
N ILE A 35 -20.68 14.68 -26.20
CA ILE A 35 -19.81 15.68 -25.56
C ILE A 35 -19.39 16.76 -26.56
N ASP A 36 -19.32 18.02 -26.11
CA ASP A 36 -18.79 19.13 -26.91
C ASP A 36 -17.33 18.88 -27.29
N HIS A 37 -16.97 19.28 -28.51
CA HIS A 37 -15.63 19.01 -29.04
C HIS A 37 -14.51 19.71 -28.26
N ASN A 38 -14.74 20.89 -27.71
CA ASN A 38 -13.76 21.62 -26.91
C ASN A 38 -13.62 20.97 -25.53
N GLU A 39 -14.74 20.62 -24.88
CA GLU A 39 -14.71 19.89 -23.60
C GLU A 39 -13.98 18.55 -23.74
N TRP A 40 -14.26 17.80 -24.83
CA TRP A 40 -13.54 16.54 -25.11
C TRP A 40 -12.03 16.76 -25.26
N LYS A 41 -11.64 17.82 -26.01
CA LYS A 41 -10.23 18.16 -26.20
C LYS A 41 -9.55 18.57 -24.89
N GLU A 42 -10.24 19.31 -24.02
CA GLU A 42 -9.75 19.69 -22.69
C GLU A 42 -9.55 18.47 -21.80
N LEU A 43 -10.52 17.54 -21.73
CA LEU A 43 -10.41 16.29 -20.96
C LEU A 43 -9.25 15.41 -21.42
N LEU A 44 -9.04 15.30 -22.74
CA LEU A 44 -7.92 14.54 -23.31
C LEU A 44 -6.57 15.23 -23.08
N GLY A 45 -6.54 16.55 -23.11
CA GLY A 45 -5.34 17.37 -22.95
C GLY A 45 -4.90 17.57 -21.50
N ASP A 46 -5.77 17.31 -20.52
CA ASP A 46 -5.43 17.49 -19.10
C ASP A 46 -4.36 16.49 -18.63
N PRO A 47 -3.16 16.96 -18.23
CA PRO A 47 -2.10 16.09 -17.76
C PRO A 47 -2.48 15.27 -16.51
N ARG A 48 -3.53 15.67 -15.80
CA ARG A 48 -4.06 14.97 -14.62
C ARG A 48 -5.00 13.81 -14.99
N LYS A 49 -5.30 13.62 -16.30
CA LYS A 49 -6.04 12.48 -16.86
C LYS A 49 -7.38 12.21 -16.17
N PRO A 50 -8.36 13.14 -16.24
CA PRO A 50 -9.65 13.01 -15.56
C PRO A 50 -10.46 11.78 -15.99
N LEU A 51 -10.30 11.31 -17.24
CA LEU A 51 -10.99 10.15 -17.79
C LEU A 51 -10.46 8.79 -17.26
N ILE A 52 -9.34 8.79 -16.52
CA ILE A 52 -8.78 7.56 -15.97
C ILE A 52 -9.36 7.31 -14.56
N ASN A 53 -10.00 6.15 -14.39
CA ASN A 53 -10.32 5.64 -13.06
C ASN A 53 -9.02 5.20 -12.37
N LYS A 54 -8.38 6.11 -11.63
CA LYS A 54 -7.07 5.90 -11.02
C LYS A 54 -7.03 4.77 -10.00
N PRO A 55 -8.05 4.55 -9.15
CA PRO A 55 -8.11 3.39 -8.26
C PRO A 55 -7.85 2.07 -8.96
N LEU A 56 -8.40 1.88 -10.16
CA LEU A 56 -8.37 0.63 -10.92
C LEU A 56 -7.26 0.57 -11.97
N ARG A 57 -6.91 1.72 -12.54
CA ARG A 57 -6.03 1.79 -13.73
C ARG A 57 -4.72 2.53 -13.51
N GLY A 58 -4.64 3.33 -12.45
CA GLY A 58 -3.39 3.98 -12.06
C GLY A 58 -2.40 2.94 -11.55
N GLN A 59 -1.21 2.89 -12.14
CA GLN A 59 -0.14 1.99 -11.73
C GLN A 59 1.03 2.81 -11.20
N TYR A 60 1.35 2.64 -9.92
CA TYR A 60 2.37 3.41 -9.23
C TYR A 60 3.35 2.48 -8.52
N PRO A 61 4.64 2.84 -8.46
CA PRO A 61 5.53 2.19 -7.50
C PRO A 61 4.95 2.38 -6.08
N PRO A 62 4.74 1.32 -5.30
CA PRO A 62 4.11 1.44 -3.98
C PRO A 62 5.01 2.15 -2.96
N GLY A 63 6.30 2.28 -3.25
CA GLY A 63 7.25 2.84 -2.30
C GLY A 63 7.23 2.09 -0.97
N SER A 64 7.46 2.80 0.12
CA SER A 64 7.56 2.20 1.44
C SER A 64 6.26 1.52 1.95
N THR A 65 5.12 1.62 1.24
CA THR A 65 3.92 0.85 1.59
C THR A 65 4.07 -0.64 1.27
N PHE A 66 5.07 -1.02 0.48
CA PHE A 66 5.40 -2.41 0.17
C PHE A 66 6.29 -3.09 1.23
N LYS A 67 6.86 -2.32 2.15
CA LYS A 67 7.79 -2.84 3.17
C LYS A 67 7.18 -3.90 4.07
N MET A 68 5.87 -3.88 4.30
CA MET A 68 5.17 -4.93 5.05
C MET A 68 5.27 -6.29 4.36
N ILE A 69 5.12 -6.32 3.04
CA ILE A 69 5.27 -7.55 2.24
C ILE A 69 6.71 -8.09 2.32
N VAL A 70 7.70 -7.20 2.21
CA VAL A 70 9.12 -7.58 2.33
C VAL A 70 9.44 -8.12 3.72
N ALA A 71 8.88 -7.51 4.77
CA ALA A 71 9.02 -7.97 6.15
C ALA A 71 8.44 -9.37 6.35
N LEU A 72 7.20 -9.59 5.89
CA LEU A 72 6.55 -10.90 5.97
C LEU A 72 7.32 -11.95 5.17
N ALA A 73 7.78 -11.63 3.96
CA ALA A 73 8.57 -12.55 3.15
C ALA A 73 9.88 -12.97 3.85
N ALA A 74 10.52 -12.04 4.57
CA ALA A 74 11.76 -12.32 5.29
C ALA A 74 11.53 -13.17 6.55
N LEU A 75 10.46 -12.87 7.31
CA LEU A 75 10.08 -13.61 8.52
C LEU A 75 9.62 -15.03 8.18
N GLU A 76 8.69 -15.18 7.25
CA GLU A 76 8.14 -16.48 6.83
C GLU A 76 9.19 -17.41 6.22
N ALA A 77 10.19 -16.83 5.55
CA ALA A 77 11.30 -17.60 5.01
C ALA A 77 12.39 -17.93 6.07
N GLY A 78 12.21 -17.51 7.33
CA GLY A 78 13.20 -17.69 8.39
C GLY A 78 14.54 -16.98 8.13
N VAL A 79 14.55 -15.99 7.23
CA VAL A 79 15.75 -15.23 6.85
C VAL A 79 16.13 -14.24 7.94
N ILE A 80 15.14 -13.77 8.68
CA ILE A 80 15.29 -12.97 9.91
C ILE A 80 14.37 -13.50 11.00
N THR A 81 14.73 -13.18 12.23
CA THR A 81 13.90 -13.33 13.45
C THR A 81 13.52 -11.95 13.98
N GLU A 82 12.70 -11.89 15.03
CA GLU A 82 12.35 -10.62 15.69
C GLU A 82 13.58 -9.88 16.26
N ASP A 83 14.62 -10.63 16.64
CA ASP A 83 15.87 -10.09 17.21
C ASP A 83 16.83 -9.53 16.13
N PHE A 84 16.53 -9.76 14.86
CA PHE A 84 17.38 -9.25 13.77
C PHE A 84 17.46 -7.73 13.79
N GLN A 85 18.68 -7.22 13.84
CA GLN A 85 18.96 -5.80 13.88
C GLN A 85 19.95 -5.40 12.78
N THR A 86 19.85 -4.14 12.34
CA THR A 86 20.75 -3.52 11.37
C THR A 86 21.06 -2.10 11.80
N PHE A 87 22.33 -1.68 11.66
CA PHE A 87 22.73 -0.30 11.93
C PHE A 87 22.63 0.54 10.66
N CYS A 88 21.72 1.51 10.65
CA CYS A 88 21.51 2.42 9.53
C CYS A 88 22.43 3.64 9.61
N THR A 89 23.42 3.69 8.75
CA THR A 89 24.32 4.85 8.57
C THR A 89 23.82 5.86 7.54
N GLY A 90 22.58 5.67 7.01
CA GLY A 90 22.03 6.50 5.93
C GLY A 90 22.30 5.98 4.52
N LYS A 91 23.06 4.91 4.35
CA LYS A 91 23.38 4.31 3.06
C LYS A 91 23.87 2.86 3.17
N VAL A 92 23.76 2.12 2.06
CA VAL A 92 24.35 0.78 1.86
C VAL A 92 25.09 0.77 0.54
N LYS A 93 26.21 0.09 0.48
CA LYS A 93 26.96 -0.16 -0.77
C LYS A 93 26.69 -1.57 -1.28
N LEU A 94 26.48 -1.69 -2.58
CA LEU A 94 26.43 -2.95 -3.30
C LEU A 94 27.24 -2.84 -4.59
N GLY A 95 28.40 -3.49 -4.66
CA GLY A 95 29.37 -3.27 -5.72
C GLY A 95 29.77 -1.78 -5.80
N ASN A 96 29.71 -1.22 -7.00
CA ASN A 96 30.02 0.19 -7.25
C ASN A 96 28.85 1.16 -7.00
N HIS A 97 27.69 0.66 -6.58
CA HIS A 97 26.49 1.46 -6.34
C HIS A 97 26.27 1.74 -4.87
N THR A 98 25.77 2.94 -4.57
CA THR A 98 25.37 3.34 -3.23
C THR A 98 23.86 3.55 -3.19
N PHE A 99 23.18 2.84 -2.31
CA PHE A 99 21.75 2.94 -2.02
C PHE A 99 21.57 3.79 -0.76
N HIS A 100 20.74 4.82 -0.85
CA HIS A 100 20.60 5.81 0.22
C HIS A 100 19.32 5.59 0.99
N CYS A 101 19.37 5.79 2.31
CA CYS A 101 18.19 5.99 3.14
C CYS A 101 17.67 7.42 2.96
N TRP A 102 16.37 7.60 3.15
CA TRP A 102 15.78 8.94 3.13
C TRP A 102 16.35 9.86 4.23
N LYS A 103 16.74 9.28 5.38
CA LYS A 103 17.43 10.00 6.46
C LYS A 103 18.94 9.94 6.24
N LYS A 104 19.52 11.03 5.77
CA LYS A 104 20.95 11.10 5.39
C LYS A 104 21.91 10.72 6.51
N GLN A 105 21.61 11.11 7.76
CA GLN A 105 22.42 10.81 8.94
C GLN A 105 22.23 9.38 9.46
N GLY A 106 21.29 8.63 8.85
CA GLY A 106 20.93 7.31 9.31
C GLY A 106 19.96 7.31 10.49
N HIS A 107 19.45 6.11 10.81
CA HIS A 107 18.50 5.87 11.90
C HIS A 107 19.18 5.23 13.13
N GLY A 108 20.47 4.89 13.04
CA GLY A 108 21.14 4.10 14.07
C GLY A 108 20.67 2.64 14.05
N LEU A 109 20.68 2.00 15.21
CA LEU A 109 20.26 0.60 15.36
C LEU A 109 18.75 0.47 15.13
N GLN A 110 18.36 -0.45 14.26
CA GLN A 110 16.97 -0.70 13.90
C GLN A 110 16.66 -2.21 13.98
N ASN A 111 15.57 -2.56 14.63
CA ASN A 111 14.88 -3.84 14.48
C ASN A 111 13.70 -3.69 13.50
N LEU A 112 12.95 -4.77 13.24
CA LEU A 112 11.86 -4.74 12.27
C LEU A 112 10.79 -3.68 12.59
N VAL A 113 10.32 -3.65 13.83
CA VAL A 113 9.26 -2.73 14.27
C VAL A 113 9.69 -1.28 14.13
N SER A 114 10.88 -0.93 14.62
CA SER A 114 11.42 0.43 14.48
C SER A 114 11.76 0.79 13.03
N ALA A 115 12.15 -0.18 12.21
CA ALA A 115 12.41 0.05 10.80
C ALA A 115 11.13 0.33 10.00
N ILE A 116 9.98 -0.27 10.36
CA ILE A 116 8.67 0.07 9.79
C ILE A 116 8.25 1.46 10.29
N GLU A 117 8.33 1.73 11.59
CA GLU A 117 8.01 3.00 12.25
C GLU A 117 8.72 4.18 11.58
N HIS A 118 10.04 4.07 11.45
CA HIS A 118 10.91 5.10 10.88
C HIS A 118 11.02 5.00 9.35
N SER A 119 10.42 4.00 8.73
CA SER A 119 10.57 3.72 7.30
C SER A 119 12.03 3.60 6.84
N CYS A 120 12.88 2.91 7.60
CA CYS A 120 14.31 2.81 7.37
C CYS A 120 14.63 2.00 6.10
N ASP A 121 15.13 2.66 5.03
CA ASP A 121 15.45 1.97 3.78
C ASP A 121 16.62 1.00 3.93
N VAL A 122 17.64 1.35 4.72
CA VAL A 122 18.82 0.50 4.93
C VAL A 122 18.44 -0.86 5.52
N TYR A 123 17.56 -0.89 6.53
CA TYR A 123 17.04 -2.14 7.08
C TYR A 123 16.38 -2.99 5.99
N PHE A 124 15.52 -2.36 5.17
CA PHE A 124 14.80 -3.05 4.11
C PHE A 124 15.70 -3.46 2.93
N TYR A 125 16.76 -2.75 2.62
CA TYR A 125 17.78 -3.21 1.68
C TYR A 125 18.44 -4.50 2.17
N GLU A 126 18.81 -4.56 3.45
CA GLU A 126 19.47 -5.73 4.02
C GLU A 126 18.56 -6.96 4.05
N ILE A 127 17.32 -6.81 4.51
CA ILE A 127 16.40 -7.97 4.54
C ILE A 127 15.98 -8.38 3.12
N ALA A 128 15.78 -7.45 2.19
CA ALA A 128 15.47 -7.77 0.80
C ALA A 128 16.62 -8.54 0.13
N ARG A 129 17.88 -8.11 0.36
CA ARG A 129 19.07 -8.80 -0.14
C ARG A 129 19.16 -10.25 0.35
N LYS A 130 18.87 -10.46 1.65
CA LYS A 130 18.88 -11.78 2.27
C LYS A 130 17.73 -12.67 1.78
N THR A 131 16.53 -12.10 1.62
CA THR A 131 15.31 -12.81 1.21
C THR A 131 15.35 -13.20 -0.27
N GLY A 132 15.80 -12.29 -1.13
CA GLY A 132 15.83 -12.46 -2.57
C GLY A 132 14.48 -12.18 -3.24
N ILE A 133 14.55 -11.81 -4.54
CA ILE A 133 13.37 -11.31 -5.27
C ILE A 133 12.25 -12.37 -5.38
N ASN A 134 12.59 -13.64 -5.61
CA ASN A 134 11.58 -14.67 -5.84
C ASN A 134 10.68 -14.89 -4.60
N ARG A 135 11.24 -14.87 -3.38
CA ARG A 135 10.44 -14.97 -2.14
C ARG A 135 9.62 -13.71 -1.89
N ILE A 136 10.16 -12.53 -2.22
CA ILE A 136 9.43 -11.27 -2.11
C ILE A 136 8.26 -11.26 -3.11
N ALA A 137 8.48 -11.68 -4.36
CA ALA A 137 7.45 -11.78 -5.38
C ALA A 137 6.36 -12.78 -4.98
N ALA A 138 6.73 -13.98 -4.54
CA ALA A 138 5.76 -14.98 -4.08
C ALA A 138 4.91 -14.48 -2.91
N MET A 139 5.47 -13.70 -1.97
CA MET A 139 4.68 -13.08 -0.90
C MET A 139 3.74 -12.01 -1.46
N ALA A 140 4.18 -11.18 -2.40
CA ALA A 140 3.34 -10.17 -3.04
C ALA A 140 2.15 -10.80 -3.78
N GLU A 141 2.39 -11.88 -4.52
CA GLU A 141 1.36 -12.67 -5.23
C GLU A 141 0.36 -13.32 -4.26
N ARG A 142 0.80 -13.79 -3.08
CA ARG A 142 -0.11 -14.28 -2.02
C ARG A 142 -1.11 -13.21 -1.58
N PHE A 143 -0.72 -11.94 -1.60
CA PHE A 143 -1.58 -10.79 -1.32
C PHE A 143 -2.40 -10.32 -2.54
N GLY A 144 -2.29 -11.00 -3.69
CA GLY A 144 -2.99 -10.66 -4.94
C GLY A 144 -2.41 -9.47 -5.69
N LEU A 145 -1.14 -9.11 -5.41
CA LEU A 145 -0.43 -8.09 -6.20
C LEU A 145 0.09 -8.71 -7.48
N GLY A 146 0.08 -7.96 -8.57
CA GLY A 146 0.51 -8.44 -9.88
C GLY A 146 -0.62 -9.03 -10.74
N GLU A 147 -1.83 -9.13 -10.20
CA GLU A 147 -3.03 -9.61 -10.88
C GLU A 147 -4.21 -8.66 -10.66
N PRO A 148 -5.22 -8.64 -11.56
CA PRO A 148 -6.46 -7.93 -11.30
C PRO A 148 -7.13 -8.42 -10.02
N THR A 149 -7.74 -7.50 -9.26
CA THR A 149 -8.39 -7.86 -7.98
C THR A 149 -9.70 -8.63 -8.17
N GLY A 150 -10.25 -8.59 -9.38
CA GLY A 150 -11.52 -9.25 -9.70
C GLY A 150 -12.75 -8.48 -9.24
N ILE A 151 -12.66 -7.15 -9.08
CA ILE A 151 -13.78 -6.28 -8.67
C ILE A 151 -14.97 -6.28 -9.67
N GLY A 152 -14.81 -6.88 -10.84
CA GLY A 152 -15.87 -6.96 -11.86
C GLY A 152 -16.04 -5.67 -12.70
N VAL A 153 -15.14 -4.70 -12.61
CA VAL A 153 -15.16 -3.48 -13.43
C VAL A 153 -14.14 -3.59 -14.56
N GLY A 154 -14.60 -3.34 -15.77
CA GLY A 154 -13.74 -3.43 -16.95
C GLY A 154 -12.55 -2.47 -16.93
N GLY A 155 -11.42 -2.94 -17.48
CA GLY A 155 -10.21 -2.13 -17.64
C GLY A 155 -9.34 -2.04 -16.39
N GLU A 156 -9.57 -2.88 -15.37
CA GLU A 156 -8.67 -3.03 -14.24
C GLU A 156 -7.26 -3.40 -14.69
N ARG A 157 -6.24 -2.84 -14.05
CA ARG A 157 -4.83 -3.13 -14.31
C ARG A 157 -4.27 -4.06 -13.25
N SER A 158 -3.45 -5.02 -13.70
CA SER A 158 -2.80 -6.01 -12.82
C SER A 158 -1.67 -5.44 -11.94
N GLY A 159 -1.16 -4.24 -12.25
CA GLY A 159 0.13 -3.86 -11.70
C GLY A 159 1.25 -4.72 -12.29
N LEU A 160 2.37 -4.81 -11.60
CA LEU A 160 3.51 -5.64 -11.97
C LEU A 160 4.30 -6.05 -10.72
N VAL A 161 4.42 -7.33 -10.47
CA VAL A 161 5.37 -7.90 -9.52
C VAL A 161 6.54 -8.49 -10.31
N PRO A 162 7.72 -7.84 -10.28
CA PRO A 162 8.83 -8.28 -11.11
C PRO A 162 9.51 -9.54 -10.53
N THR A 163 9.83 -10.50 -11.38
CA THR A 163 10.64 -11.68 -11.07
C THR A 163 11.88 -11.72 -11.96
N LYS A 164 12.79 -12.66 -11.68
CA LYS A 164 13.96 -12.87 -12.54
C LYS A 164 13.53 -13.33 -13.94
N GLU A 165 12.54 -14.22 -13.98
CA GLU A 165 11.98 -14.79 -15.20
C GLU A 165 11.27 -13.73 -16.02
N TRP A 166 10.45 -12.88 -15.37
CA TRP A 166 9.79 -11.75 -16.02
C TRP A 166 10.82 -10.81 -16.69
N LYS A 167 11.88 -10.44 -15.96
CA LYS A 167 12.89 -9.52 -16.52
C LYS A 167 13.59 -10.13 -17.73
N LEU A 168 14.00 -11.39 -17.62
CA LEU A 168 14.66 -12.07 -18.72
C LEU A 168 13.76 -12.17 -19.96
N ALA A 169 12.48 -12.51 -19.76
CA ALA A 169 11.51 -12.65 -20.85
C ALA A 169 11.12 -11.30 -21.48
N THR A 170 11.01 -10.22 -20.69
CA THR A 170 10.47 -8.95 -21.15
C THR A 170 11.55 -7.96 -21.58
N ILE A 171 12.71 -7.96 -20.88
CA ILE A 171 13.79 -6.98 -21.08
C ILE A 171 15.00 -7.64 -21.78
N GLY A 172 15.13 -8.98 -21.67
CA GLY A 172 16.26 -9.71 -22.23
C GLY A 172 17.54 -9.65 -21.41
N GLU A 173 17.47 -9.13 -20.17
CA GLU A 173 18.62 -8.97 -19.29
C GLU A 173 18.49 -9.80 -18.01
N PRO A 174 19.59 -10.34 -17.45
CA PRO A 174 19.54 -11.03 -16.18
C PRO A 174 19.24 -10.06 -15.01
N TRP A 175 18.62 -10.60 -13.97
CA TRP A 175 18.32 -9.87 -12.74
C TRP A 175 19.60 -9.46 -12.00
N GLN A 176 19.68 -8.21 -11.57
CA GLN A 176 20.80 -7.67 -10.81
C GLN A 176 20.44 -7.53 -9.31
N GLY A 177 21.43 -7.75 -8.43
CA GLY A 177 21.19 -7.62 -6.98
C GLY A 177 20.66 -6.25 -6.53
N GLY A 178 21.04 -5.17 -7.22
CA GLY A 178 20.54 -3.83 -6.97
C GLY A 178 19.05 -3.66 -7.24
N GLU A 179 18.48 -4.42 -8.15
CA GLU A 179 17.05 -4.42 -8.44
C GLU A 179 16.25 -5.01 -7.26
N THR A 180 16.79 -6.05 -6.61
CA THR A 180 16.21 -6.60 -5.38
C THR A 180 16.15 -5.54 -4.27
N LEU A 181 17.20 -4.73 -4.12
CA LEU A 181 17.20 -3.64 -3.15
C LEU A 181 16.11 -2.61 -3.47
N ASN A 182 15.99 -2.21 -4.74
CA ASN A 182 14.95 -1.27 -5.17
C ASN A 182 13.54 -1.82 -4.89
N VAL A 183 13.26 -3.07 -5.24
CA VAL A 183 11.97 -3.73 -4.95
C VAL A 183 11.76 -3.83 -3.43
N GLY A 184 12.82 -4.06 -2.65
CA GLY A 184 12.76 -4.11 -1.18
C GLY A 184 12.21 -2.84 -0.52
N ILE A 185 12.23 -1.72 -1.21
CA ILE A 185 11.62 -0.45 -0.76
C ILE A 185 10.43 -0.01 -1.63
N GLY A 186 9.90 -0.93 -2.45
CA GLY A 186 8.73 -0.68 -3.30
C GLY A 186 9.01 0.19 -4.52
N GLN A 187 10.23 0.14 -5.05
CA GLN A 187 10.67 0.91 -6.22
C GLN A 187 11.11 -0.04 -7.36
N GLY A 188 11.66 0.52 -8.42
CA GLY A 188 12.12 -0.24 -9.59
C GLY A 188 10.96 -0.57 -10.52
N HIS A 189 10.87 -1.83 -10.96
CA HIS A 189 9.82 -2.28 -11.89
C HIS A 189 8.49 -2.62 -11.21
N LEU A 190 8.44 -2.61 -9.87
CA LEU A 190 7.24 -2.93 -9.10
C LEU A 190 6.17 -1.86 -9.29
N LEU A 191 4.97 -2.27 -9.70
CA LEU A 191 3.81 -1.39 -9.89
C LEU A 191 2.58 -1.99 -9.22
N THR A 192 1.80 -1.15 -8.55
CA THR A 192 0.52 -1.53 -7.93
C THR A 192 -0.55 -0.52 -8.26
N THR A 193 -1.82 -0.96 -8.26
CA THR A 193 -2.95 -0.04 -8.28
C THR A 193 -3.32 0.39 -6.85
N PRO A 194 -3.96 1.55 -6.67
CA PRO A 194 -4.47 1.96 -5.35
C PRO A 194 -5.46 0.96 -4.75
N LEU A 195 -6.27 0.28 -5.58
CA LEU A 195 -7.17 -0.77 -5.11
C LEU A 195 -6.41 -1.98 -4.58
N GLN A 196 -5.36 -2.43 -5.26
CA GLN A 196 -4.48 -3.49 -4.75
C GLN A 196 -3.85 -3.13 -3.41
N LEU A 197 -3.44 -1.87 -3.22
CA LEU A 197 -2.89 -1.41 -1.94
C LEU A 197 -3.95 -1.39 -0.83
N ALA A 198 -5.20 -1.03 -1.14
CA ALA A 198 -6.30 -1.11 -0.18
C ALA A 198 -6.59 -2.57 0.20
N MET A 199 -6.66 -3.48 -0.78
CA MET A 199 -6.87 -4.91 -0.58
C MET A 199 -5.73 -5.54 0.26
N MET A 200 -4.47 -5.26 -0.09
CA MET A 200 -3.30 -5.68 0.70
C MET A 200 -3.41 -5.23 2.16
N THR A 201 -3.81 -3.98 2.37
CA THR A 201 -3.94 -3.41 3.72
C THR A 201 -5.09 -4.06 4.49
N ALA A 202 -6.22 -4.34 3.83
CA ALA A 202 -7.33 -5.07 4.43
C ALA A 202 -6.93 -6.48 4.87
N GLN A 203 -6.18 -7.20 4.03
CA GLN A 203 -5.68 -8.54 4.32
C GLN A 203 -4.64 -8.56 5.46
N LEU A 204 -3.83 -7.49 5.61
CA LEU A 204 -2.97 -7.32 6.80
C LEU A 204 -3.82 -7.12 8.06
N ALA A 205 -4.83 -6.25 7.98
CA ALA A 205 -5.64 -5.82 9.12
C ALA A 205 -6.61 -6.91 9.62
N ASN A 206 -7.08 -7.80 8.75
CA ASN A 206 -8.04 -8.85 9.11
C ASN A 206 -7.40 -10.16 9.61
N GLY A 207 -6.11 -10.16 9.89
CA GLY A 207 -5.40 -11.34 10.38
C GLY A 207 -4.85 -12.24 9.26
N GLY A 208 -4.63 -11.71 8.06
CA GLY A 208 -4.08 -12.47 6.94
C GLY A 208 -5.10 -13.38 6.26
N LYS A 209 -6.35 -12.96 6.22
CA LYS A 209 -7.41 -13.64 5.46
C LYS A 209 -7.59 -12.98 4.10
N ARG A 210 -7.78 -13.80 3.07
CA ARG A 210 -8.02 -13.33 1.70
C ARG A 210 -9.37 -12.61 1.63
N VAL A 211 -9.37 -11.41 1.07
CA VAL A 211 -10.60 -10.68 0.73
C VAL A 211 -10.53 -10.21 -0.72
N ARG A 212 -11.67 -10.12 -1.39
CA ARG A 212 -11.80 -9.57 -2.73
C ARG A 212 -12.62 -8.28 -2.69
N PRO A 213 -12.22 -7.22 -3.39
CA PRO A 213 -13.02 -6.01 -3.49
C PRO A 213 -14.36 -6.30 -4.16
N ARG A 214 -15.46 -5.78 -3.59
CA ARG A 214 -16.83 -5.90 -4.11
C ARG A 214 -17.49 -4.53 -4.18
N LEU A 215 -18.12 -4.20 -5.31
CA LEU A 215 -18.86 -2.94 -5.49
C LEU A 215 -20.32 -3.02 -5.06
N MET A 216 -20.92 -4.18 -5.20
CA MET A 216 -22.32 -4.39 -4.87
C MET A 216 -22.45 -5.36 -3.71
N TYR A 217 -23.26 -4.98 -2.76
CA TYR A 217 -23.71 -5.88 -1.70
C TYR A 217 -24.80 -6.79 -2.27
N SER A 218 -24.53 -8.09 -2.29
CA SER A 218 -25.58 -9.10 -2.41
C SER A 218 -25.91 -9.57 -1.00
N PRO A 219 -27.11 -9.32 -0.45
CA PRO A 219 -27.48 -9.95 0.79
C PRO A 219 -27.41 -11.46 0.56
N ALA A 220 -26.72 -12.18 1.43
CA ALA A 220 -26.86 -13.63 1.47
C ALA A 220 -28.34 -13.90 1.71
N THR A 221 -29.04 -14.34 0.67
CA THR A 221 -30.39 -14.85 0.83
C THR A 221 -30.26 -16.15 1.59
N GLU A 222 -30.72 -16.15 2.85
CA GLU A 222 -30.89 -17.37 3.64
C GLU A 222 -31.91 -18.33 2.99
N GLU A 223 -32.47 -17.97 1.84
CA GLU A 223 -33.55 -18.70 1.13
C GLU A 223 -33.16 -19.03 -0.31
N THR A 224 -32.12 -19.82 -0.55
CA THR A 224 -32.04 -20.61 -1.80
C THR A 224 -31.17 -21.85 -1.58
N ALA A 225 -31.61 -22.73 -0.67
CA ALA A 225 -31.08 -24.09 -0.63
C ALA A 225 -31.65 -24.97 -1.76
N ASP A 226 -32.59 -24.44 -2.57
CA ASP A 226 -33.28 -25.19 -3.64
C ASP A 226 -33.28 -24.41 -4.97
N ALA A 227 -32.11 -24.16 -5.55
CA ALA A 227 -32.01 -23.72 -6.94
C ALA A 227 -30.95 -24.54 -7.68
N GLU A 228 -31.44 -25.65 -8.27
CA GLU A 228 -30.78 -26.30 -9.40
C GLU A 228 -30.71 -25.32 -10.60
N SER A 229 -29.74 -24.43 -10.63
CA SER A 229 -29.33 -23.73 -11.85
C SER A 229 -27.81 -23.58 -11.81
N GLY A 230 -27.15 -24.38 -12.65
CA GLY A 230 -25.70 -24.54 -12.72
C GLY A 230 -24.98 -23.33 -13.29
N ASP A 231 -24.98 -22.21 -12.59
CA ASP A 231 -24.13 -21.10 -12.88
C ASP A 231 -23.86 -20.29 -11.58
N GLN A 232 -23.35 -20.99 -10.56
CA GLN A 232 -22.75 -20.28 -9.43
C GLN A 232 -21.35 -19.85 -9.84
N PRO A 233 -21.00 -18.55 -9.78
CA PRO A 233 -19.65 -18.15 -9.99
C PRO A 233 -18.77 -18.82 -8.91
N ALA A 234 -17.70 -19.46 -9.34
CA ALA A 234 -16.70 -20.14 -8.50
C ALA A 234 -15.97 -19.17 -7.50
N ALA A 235 -16.63 -18.06 -7.12
CA ALA A 235 -16.08 -16.95 -6.34
C ALA A 235 -16.11 -17.21 -4.82
N ASP A 236 -17.02 -18.03 -4.31
CA ASP A 236 -17.27 -18.10 -2.86
C ASP A 236 -16.33 -19.02 -2.08
N ILE A 237 -15.59 -19.90 -2.76
CA ILE A 237 -14.76 -20.92 -2.10
C ILE A 237 -13.40 -20.35 -1.63
N GLU A 238 -12.91 -19.23 -2.17
CA GLU A 238 -11.61 -18.66 -1.81
C GLU A 238 -11.67 -17.48 -0.83
N GLU A 239 -12.83 -16.89 -0.61
CA GLU A 239 -13.00 -15.81 0.36
C GLU A 239 -12.80 -16.34 1.79
N ASN A 240 -12.14 -15.53 2.63
CA ASN A 240 -11.76 -15.89 4.01
C ASN A 240 -10.71 -17.01 4.17
N LYS A 241 -10.17 -17.57 3.09
CA LYS A 241 -9.03 -18.49 3.18
C LYS A 241 -7.83 -17.78 3.77
N SER A 242 -7.18 -18.42 4.75
CA SER A 242 -5.93 -17.89 5.31
C SER A 242 -4.85 -17.77 4.24
N LEU A 243 -4.14 -16.65 4.25
CA LEU A 243 -2.90 -16.48 3.47
C LEU A 243 -1.75 -17.33 4.03
N GLY A 244 -1.97 -18.10 5.12
CA GLY A 244 -0.96 -18.96 5.75
C GLY A 244 0.19 -18.16 6.38
N LEU A 245 -0.10 -16.97 6.90
CA LEU A 245 0.88 -16.15 7.61
C LEU A 245 0.98 -16.57 9.08
N SER A 246 2.18 -16.54 9.64
CA SER A 246 2.41 -16.67 11.07
C SER A 246 1.77 -15.48 11.81
N GLU A 247 0.96 -15.75 12.83
CA GLU A 247 0.38 -14.70 13.69
C GLU A 247 1.47 -13.81 14.31
N HIS A 248 2.59 -14.41 14.70
CA HIS A 248 3.72 -13.68 15.24
C HIS A 248 4.34 -12.72 14.21
N ALA A 249 4.59 -13.19 12.97
CA ALA A 249 5.14 -12.35 11.90
C ALA A 249 4.20 -11.18 11.57
N LEU A 250 2.91 -11.47 11.48
CA LEU A 250 1.89 -10.46 11.21
C LEU A 250 1.80 -9.43 12.34
N SER A 251 1.83 -9.88 13.62
CA SER A 251 1.77 -8.98 14.79
C SER A 251 2.93 -7.99 14.84
N LEU A 252 4.16 -8.41 14.48
CA LEU A 252 5.32 -7.53 14.39
C LEU A 252 5.14 -6.44 13.32
N VAL A 253 4.59 -6.82 12.16
CA VAL A 253 4.32 -5.88 11.07
C VAL A 253 3.24 -4.87 11.48
N LEU A 254 2.13 -5.34 12.08
CA LEU A 254 1.05 -4.50 12.55
C LEU A 254 1.49 -3.55 13.66
N GLU A 255 2.33 -4.01 14.60
CA GLU A 255 2.93 -3.15 15.62
C GLU A 255 3.79 -2.04 14.99
N GLY A 256 4.59 -2.36 13.98
CA GLY A 256 5.32 -1.36 13.22
C GLY A 256 4.40 -0.33 12.57
N MET A 257 3.31 -0.77 11.94
CA MET A 257 2.31 0.11 11.33
C MET A 257 1.59 0.99 12.39
N ARG A 258 1.28 0.41 13.55
CA ARG A 258 0.70 1.15 14.68
C ARG A 258 1.63 2.29 15.12
N ARG A 259 2.94 2.02 15.25
CA ARG A 259 3.94 3.02 15.66
C ARG A 259 4.13 4.13 14.63
N VAL A 260 3.99 3.86 13.34
CA VAL A 260 4.05 4.90 12.28
C VAL A 260 3.16 6.09 12.60
N THR A 261 1.96 5.85 13.13
CA THR A 261 0.96 6.90 13.39
C THR A 261 0.81 7.25 14.87
N ASN A 262 1.12 6.35 15.80
CA ASN A 262 0.81 6.57 17.22
C ASN A 262 2.07 6.79 18.11
N SER A 263 3.27 6.53 17.60
CA SER A 263 4.52 6.88 18.28
C SER A 263 4.95 8.30 17.93
N THR A 264 5.50 9.04 18.88
CA THR A 264 6.00 10.41 18.68
C THR A 264 7.13 10.49 17.65
N THR A 265 7.86 9.38 17.45
CA THR A 265 8.94 9.22 16.46
C THR A 265 8.44 8.65 15.13
N GLY A 266 7.17 8.22 15.06
CA GLY A 266 6.56 7.66 13.87
C GLY A 266 6.46 8.65 12.72
N THR A 267 6.72 8.18 11.50
CA THR A 267 6.79 9.03 10.30
C THR A 267 5.49 9.77 9.98
N ALA A 268 4.33 9.29 10.46
CA ALA A 268 3.02 9.92 10.24
C ALA A 268 2.32 10.32 11.55
N PHE A 269 3.04 10.48 12.66
CA PHE A 269 2.47 10.86 13.96
C PHE A 269 1.61 12.14 13.91
N ARG A 270 1.99 13.12 13.11
CA ARG A 270 1.25 14.38 12.95
C ARG A 270 -0.14 14.18 12.32
N ALA A 271 -0.31 13.11 11.55
CA ALA A 271 -1.56 12.76 10.89
C ALA A 271 -2.40 11.75 11.69
N ARG A 272 -2.04 11.41 12.94
CA ARG A 272 -2.79 10.45 13.75
C ARG A 272 -4.25 10.88 14.00
N ILE A 273 -5.13 9.93 14.15
CA ILE A 273 -6.45 10.14 14.74
C ILE A 273 -6.25 10.26 16.26
N LYS A 274 -6.71 11.36 16.86
CA LYS A 274 -6.47 11.64 18.28
C LYS A 274 -7.34 10.79 19.22
N ASP A 275 -8.52 10.41 18.77
CA ASP A 275 -9.42 9.52 19.49
C ASP A 275 -8.81 8.11 19.51
N PRO A 276 -8.43 7.58 20.69
CA PRO A 276 -7.79 6.28 20.79
C PRO A 276 -8.70 5.13 20.33
N THR A 277 -10.02 5.26 20.46
CA THR A 277 -10.98 4.24 20.03
C THR A 277 -11.09 4.14 18.51
N LYS A 278 -10.66 5.19 17.80
CA LYS A 278 -10.67 5.31 16.34
C LYS A 278 -9.26 5.36 15.74
N ALA A 279 -8.23 5.13 16.57
CA ALA A 279 -6.84 5.22 16.15
C ALA A 279 -6.57 4.40 14.89
N MET A 280 -5.80 4.97 13.98
CA MET A 280 -5.38 4.26 12.77
C MET A 280 -3.95 3.71 12.92
N ALA A 281 -3.66 2.61 12.23
CA ALA A 281 -2.31 2.14 11.94
C ALA A 281 -2.05 2.23 10.44
N GLY A 282 -0.85 2.57 10.02
CA GLY A 282 -0.62 2.77 8.60
C GLY A 282 0.84 2.84 8.19
N LYS A 283 1.08 3.12 6.92
CA LYS A 283 2.41 3.27 6.35
C LYS A 283 2.43 4.32 5.27
N SER A 284 3.35 5.26 5.39
CA SER A 284 3.64 6.25 4.35
C SER A 284 4.51 5.68 3.25
N GLY A 285 4.24 6.06 2.01
CA GLY A 285 5.04 5.79 0.83
C GLY A 285 5.36 7.07 0.07
N THR A 286 6.46 7.06 -0.63
CA THR A 286 6.83 8.07 -1.62
C THR A 286 7.35 7.33 -2.84
N ALA A 287 6.67 7.49 -3.97
CA ALA A 287 7.09 6.88 -5.22
C ALA A 287 7.92 7.90 -6.01
N GLN A 288 9.18 7.59 -6.23
CA GLN A 288 10.06 8.44 -7.02
C GLN A 288 9.67 8.38 -8.49
N VAL A 289 9.39 9.54 -9.09
CA VAL A 289 9.05 9.67 -10.51
C VAL A 289 10.30 9.76 -11.38
N ARG A 290 11.39 10.31 -10.83
CA ARG A 290 12.65 10.48 -11.55
C ARG A 290 13.85 10.00 -10.75
N ARG A 291 14.89 9.62 -11.45
CA ARG A 291 16.16 9.28 -10.84
C ARG A 291 16.86 10.55 -10.34
N ILE A 292 17.33 10.53 -9.08
CA ILE A 292 18.22 11.58 -8.53
C ILE A 292 19.64 11.26 -9.00
N SER A 293 20.24 12.17 -9.75
CA SER A 293 21.61 12.00 -10.26
C SER A 293 22.66 12.08 -9.12
N LYS A 294 23.86 11.54 -9.40
CA LYS A 294 24.98 11.68 -8.44
C LYS A 294 25.32 13.14 -8.21
N TYR A 295 25.35 13.94 -9.27
CA TYR A 295 25.61 15.38 -9.17
C TYR A 295 24.62 16.10 -8.24
N GLU A 296 23.32 15.83 -8.38
CA GLU A 296 22.30 16.40 -7.48
C GLU A 296 22.50 15.96 -6.02
N ARG A 297 22.92 14.70 -5.80
CA ARG A 297 23.16 14.20 -4.44
C ARG A 297 24.39 14.86 -3.80
N ASP A 298 25.41 15.12 -4.59
CA ASP A 298 26.67 15.73 -4.16
C ASP A 298 26.53 17.27 -3.96
N THR A 299 25.60 17.90 -4.68
CA THR A 299 25.32 19.33 -4.60
C THR A 299 24.05 19.63 -3.81
N ARG A 300 22.91 19.60 -4.46
CA ARG A 300 21.60 19.85 -3.84
C ARG A 300 20.49 19.07 -4.54
N VAL A 301 19.78 18.24 -3.77
CA VAL A 301 18.55 17.64 -4.24
C VAL A 301 17.41 18.64 -4.10
N LEU A 302 16.74 18.99 -5.21
CA LEU A 302 15.60 19.90 -5.22
C LEU A 302 14.44 19.30 -4.41
N LYS A 303 13.78 20.13 -3.59
CA LYS A 303 12.54 19.76 -2.90
C LYS A 303 11.40 19.59 -3.92
N ASN A 304 10.42 18.74 -3.64
CA ASN A 304 9.31 18.49 -4.56
C ASN A 304 8.65 19.78 -5.08
N LYS A 305 8.38 20.76 -4.21
CA LYS A 305 7.78 22.05 -4.62
C LYS A 305 8.66 22.94 -5.49
N GLU A 306 9.94 22.67 -5.58
CA GLU A 306 10.89 23.38 -6.47
C GLU A 306 10.98 22.72 -7.86
N ARG A 307 10.32 21.56 -8.05
CA ARG A 307 10.27 20.81 -9.31
C ARG A 307 9.00 21.12 -10.08
N LEU A 308 9.04 20.91 -11.40
CA LEU A 308 7.84 20.89 -12.22
C LEU A 308 6.87 19.82 -11.67
N TRP A 309 5.57 20.06 -11.74
CA TRP A 309 4.55 19.18 -11.20
C TRP A 309 4.78 17.71 -11.60
N LYS A 310 4.95 17.44 -12.90
CA LYS A 310 5.19 16.10 -13.44
C LYS A 310 6.47 15.39 -12.99
N GLU A 311 7.40 16.11 -12.37
CA GLU A 311 8.66 15.56 -11.85
C GLU A 311 8.64 15.33 -10.35
N ARG A 312 7.56 15.74 -9.67
CA ARG A 312 7.39 15.53 -8.24
C ARG A 312 7.07 14.08 -7.97
N ASP A 313 7.53 13.59 -6.83
CA ASP A 313 7.24 12.24 -6.38
C ASP A 313 5.75 12.09 -6.05
N HIS A 314 5.19 10.87 -6.22
CA HIS A 314 3.83 10.61 -5.76
C HIS A 314 3.81 10.38 -4.26
N ALA A 315 2.79 10.91 -3.58
CA ALA A 315 2.55 10.69 -2.17
C ALA A 315 1.56 9.53 -1.97
N LEU A 316 1.97 8.51 -1.19
CA LEU A 316 1.14 7.36 -0.88
C LEU A 316 0.95 7.20 0.62
N PHE A 317 -0.21 6.72 1.02
CA PHE A 317 -0.45 6.28 2.38
C PHE A 317 -1.47 5.13 2.38
N VAL A 318 -1.16 4.10 3.15
CA VAL A 318 -2.10 3.01 3.44
C VAL A 318 -2.32 2.95 4.93
N ALA A 319 -3.56 2.67 5.34
CA ALA A 319 -3.89 2.54 6.75
C ALA A 319 -5.13 1.68 6.96
N PHE A 320 -5.33 1.26 8.20
CA PHE A 320 -6.57 0.67 8.67
C PHE A 320 -6.97 1.27 10.01
N ALA A 321 -8.24 1.21 10.33
CA ALA A 321 -8.80 1.70 11.58
C ALA A 321 -10.12 0.97 11.92
N PRO A 322 -10.49 0.88 13.23
CA PRO A 322 -9.64 1.13 14.40
C PRO A 322 -8.47 0.15 14.51
N VAL A 323 -7.44 0.49 15.31
CA VAL A 323 -6.28 -0.41 15.50
C VAL A 323 -6.66 -1.68 16.25
N GLU A 324 -7.44 -1.55 17.32
CA GLU A 324 -7.78 -2.64 18.24
C GLU A 324 -8.82 -3.61 17.63
N ALA A 325 -9.68 -3.12 16.76
CA ALA A 325 -10.69 -3.93 16.05
C ALA A 325 -10.79 -3.46 14.60
N PRO A 326 -9.85 -3.85 13.74
CA PRO A 326 -9.79 -3.37 12.36
C PRO A 326 -11.09 -3.58 11.60
N ARG A 327 -11.59 -2.50 10.98
CA ARG A 327 -12.83 -2.52 10.23
C ARG A 327 -12.71 -1.93 8.83
N TYR A 328 -11.95 -0.86 8.68
CA TYR A 328 -11.79 -0.16 7.41
C TYR A 328 -10.32 -0.09 7.03
N ALA A 329 -10.01 -0.45 5.81
CA ALA A 329 -8.72 -0.22 5.18
C ALA A 329 -8.83 0.90 4.15
N ILE A 330 -7.77 1.69 4.02
CA ILE A 330 -7.69 2.81 3.07
C ILE A 330 -6.37 2.78 2.32
N ALA A 331 -6.41 3.13 1.04
CA ALA A 331 -5.24 3.53 0.27
C ALA A 331 -5.47 4.91 -0.34
N VAL A 332 -4.49 5.79 -0.17
CA VAL A 332 -4.48 7.15 -0.73
C VAL A 332 -3.25 7.30 -1.60
N VAL A 333 -3.46 7.74 -2.83
CA VAL A 333 -2.39 8.14 -3.76
C VAL A 333 -2.67 9.56 -4.22
N VAL A 334 -1.69 10.46 -4.04
CA VAL A 334 -1.73 11.81 -4.59
C VAL A 334 -0.61 11.92 -5.62
N GLU A 335 -0.98 12.01 -6.89
CA GLU A 335 -0.02 12.11 -7.98
C GLU A 335 0.78 13.40 -7.84
N HIS A 336 2.11 13.26 -7.88
CA HIS A 336 3.03 14.40 -7.79
C HIS A 336 2.88 15.25 -6.51
N GLY A 337 2.22 14.69 -5.47
CA GLY A 337 1.95 15.37 -4.19
C GLY A 337 3.17 15.46 -3.26
N GLY A 338 4.24 14.72 -3.54
CA GLY A 338 5.48 14.77 -2.75
C GLY A 338 5.55 13.72 -1.65
N GLY A 339 5.38 14.10 -0.39
CA GLY A 339 5.60 13.19 0.75
C GLY A 339 4.33 12.51 1.24
N GLY A 340 4.33 11.18 1.38
CA GLY A 340 3.16 10.41 1.85
C GLY A 340 2.71 10.82 3.24
N SER A 341 3.62 11.05 4.19
CA SER A 341 3.29 11.43 5.56
C SER A 341 2.72 12.85 5.69
N SER A 342 3.08 13.76 4.78
CA SER A 342 2.64 15.17 4.84
C SER A 342 1.42 15.48 3.99
N VAL A 343 1.14 14.67 2.96
CA VAL A 343 0.06 14.90 2.00
C VAL A 343 -0.99 13.80 2.06
N ALA A 344 -0.61 12.53 1.84
CA ALA A 344 -1.57 11.43 1.78
C ALA A 344 -2.09 10.99 3.16
N ALA A 345 -1.25 11.03 4.21
CA ALA A 345 -1.66 10.60 5.55
C ALA A 345 -2.74 11.49 6.19
N PRO A 346 -2.71 12.84 6.09
CA PRO A 346 -3.83 13.68 6.55
C PRO A 346 -5.15 13.36 5.85
N ILE A 347 -5.14 13.10 4.53
CA ILE A 347 -6.33 12.70 3.77
C ILE A 347 -6.87 11.37 4.31
N ALA A 348 -6.00 10.37 4.51
CA ALA A 348 -6.41 9.09 5.07
C ALA A 348 -7.02 9.24 6.46
N ARG A 349 -6.43 10.06 7.34
CA ARG A 349 -6.99 10.39 8.67
C ARG A 349 -8.41 10.92 8.56
N ASP A 350 -8.61 11.94 7.73
CA ASP A 350 -9.90 12.64 7.64
C ASP A 350 -10.98 11.72 7.05
N VAL A 351 -10.63 10.96 6.01
CA VAL A 351 -11.55 9.98 5.41
C VAL A 351 -11.86 8.83 6.39
N LEU A 352 -10.87 8.22 7.05
CA LEU A 352 -11.11 7.16 8.04
C LEU A 352 -11.93 7.68 9.23
N THR A 353 -11.69 8.90 9.67
CA THR A 353 -12.49 9.51 10.75
C THR A 353 -13.96 9.66 10.33
N ALA A 354 -14.21 10.16 9.11
CA ALA A 354 -15.56 10.29 8.57
C ALA A 354 -16.23 8.92 8.37
N THR A 355 -15.48 7.93 7.89
CA THR A 355 -15.98 6.56 7.69
C THR A 355 -16.36 5.91 9.01
N GLN A 356 -15.51 5.97 10.02
CA GLN A 356 -15.78 5.41 11.35
C GLN A 356 -16.96 6.11 12.07
N ASN A 357 -17.16 7.41 11.83
CA ASN A 357 -18.31 8.14 12.40
C ASN A 357 -19.64 7.70 11.79
N ARG A 358 -19.66 7.27 10.53
CA ARG A 358 -20.86 6.79 9.82
C ARG A 358 -21.07 5.30 9.95
N ASP A 359 -19.98 4.57 10.17
CA ASP A 359 -19.89 3.10 10.27
C ASP A 359 -20.74 2.36 9.22
N PRO A 360 -20.45 2.53 7.92
CA PRO A 360 -21.27 1.97 6.85
C PRO A 360 -21.10 0.47 6.65
N ALA A 361 -20.13 -0.18 7.31
CA ALA A 361 -19.90 -1.61 7.18
C ALA A 361 -21.06 -2.41 7.78
N ARG A 362 -21.51 -3.43 7.06
CA ARG A 362 -22.69 -4.23 7.41
C ARG A 362 -22.35 -5.51 8.14
N THR A 363 -21.11 -5.98 8.00
CA THR A 363 -20.64 -7.19 8.67
C THR A 363 -20.14 -6.86 10.07
N PRO A 364 -20.60 -7.53 11.13
CA PRO A 364 -20.03 -7.37 12.46
C PRO A 364 -18.53 -7.73 12.47
N PRO A 365 -17.70 -7.06 13.26
CA PRO A 365 -16.30 -7.42 13.37
C PRO A 365 -16.16 -8.83 13.93
N THR A 366 -15.60 -9.76 13.16
CA THR A 366 -15.31 -11.12 13.60
C THR A 366 -13.87 -11.18 14.10
N GLY A 367 -13.71 -11.28 15.40
CA GLY A 367 -12.44 -11.62 16.07
C GLY A 367 -11.40 -10.52 16.07
N THR A 368 -11.02 -10.11 17.25
CA THR A 368 -9.91 -9.20 17.54
C THR A 368 -8.58 -9.88 17.22
N VAL A 369 -7.82 -9.35 16.28
CA VAL A 369 -6.37 -9.55 16.26
C VAL A 369 -5.81 -8.67 17.39
N ALA A 370 -5.77 -9.20 18.61
CA ALA A 370 -5.26 -8.48 19.75
C ALA A 370 -3.77 -8.21 19.54
N VAL A 371 -3.41 -6.98 19.34
CA VAL A 371 -2.04 -6.52 19.58
C VAL A 371 -1.84 -6.62 21.09
N ARG A 372 -1.23 -7.71 21.55
CA ARG A 372 -0.95 -7.92 22.99
C ARG A 372 -0.14 -6.74 23.49
N ARG A 373 -0.73 -5.92 24.34
CA ARG A 373 0.02 -5.05 25.26
C ARG A 373 0.81 -6.00 26.17
N LYS A 374 2.14 -5.91 26.14
CA LYS A 374 2.95 -6.36 27.29
C LYS A 374 2.60 -5.40 28.42
N GLU A 375 1.69 -5.80 29.30
CA GLU A 375 1.58 -5.19 30.61
C GLU A 375 2.92 -5.40 31.28
N LYS A 376 3.55 -4.31 31.68
CA LYS A 376 4.65 -4.36 32.62
C LYS A 376 4.04 -4.86 33.93
N GLU A 377 4.33 -6.10 34.30
CA GLU A 377 4.27 -6.51 35.67
C GLU A 377 5.38 -5.73 36.42
N GLU A 378 4.99 -4.67 37.11
CA GLU A 378 5.74 -4.12 38.20
C GLU A 378 5.45 -5.02 39.40
N GLY A 379 6.41 -5.87 39.75
CA GLY A 379 6.55 -6.56 41.02
C GLY A 379 7.84 -6.13 41.69
#